data_f122e867f72aeab6ff9efde2a6e78f77
#
_entry.id   f122e867f72aeab6ff9efde2a6e78f77
#
_cell.length_a   1.000
_cell.length_b   1.000
_cell.length_c   1.000
_cell.angle_alpha   90.00
_cell.angle_beta   90.00
_cell.angle_gamma   90.00
#
_symmetry.space_group_name_H-M   'P 1'
#
loop_
_entity.id
_entity.type
_entity.pdbx_description
1 polymer ?
#
loop_
_entity_poly.entity_id
_entity_poly.type
_entity_poly.pdbx_seq_one_letter_code
_entity_poly.pdbx_strand_id
1 'polypeptide(L)'
;ILFLAVLLAACGNKTTSQQTESQTQEKQTVTTADASVINVYYFHGKQRCKTCIAVGDLAKKTIEETYAGNNKVKFIEVDTSHKKFDDLVNKYEVSWNALIIAKGDNSIDITEQAFANALNNPDVLSDLIKKEVNQRAS
;
A
#
# COMPACT_ATOMS: atom_id res chain seq x y z
N ILE A 1 7.19 -67.47 -32.17
CA ILE A 1 6.79 -66.22 -32.76
C ILE A 1 6.03 -65.42 -31.77
N LEU A 2 6.68 -64.68 -30.98
CA LEU A 2 6.92 -63.26 -30.98
C LEU A 2 5.67 -62.41 -30.96
N PHE A 3 5.38 -61.79 -29.87
CA PHE A 3 5.10 -60.38 -29.93
C PHE A 3 5.28 -59.69 -28.60
N LEU A 4 6.19 -58.84 -28.61
CA LEU A 4 6.54 -57.89 -27.62
C LEU A 4 5.52 -56.74 -27.66
N ALA A 5 4.85 -56.49 -26.59
CA ALA A 5 4.11 -55.25 -26.41
C ALA A 5 4.79 -54.43 -25.32
N VAL A 6 5.46 -53.44 -25.78
CA VAL A 6 5.99 -52.40 -24.93
C VAL A 6 4.89 -51.42 -24.56
N LEU A 7 4.49 -51.43 -23.34
CA LEU A 7 3.66 -50.39 -22.77
C LEU A 7 4.56 -49.35 -22.14
N LEU A 8 4.74 -48.29 -22.85
CA LEU A 8 5.26 -47.04 -22.28
C LEU A 8 4.16 -46.41 -21.45
N ALA A 9 4.26 -46.64 -20.16
CA ALA A 9 3.53 -45.81 -19.23
C ALA A 9 4.25 -44.46 -19.16
N ALA A 10 3.75 -43.52 -19.86
CA ALA A 10 4.08 -42.12 -19.63
C ALA A 10 3.47 -41.70 -18.29
N CYS A 11 4.23 -41.87 -17.26
CA CYS A 11 3.92 -41.18 -16.01
C CYS A 11 4.08 -39.70 -16.22
N GLY A 12 2.99 -39.04 -16.54
CA GLY A 12 2.90 -37.62 -16.51
C GLY A 12 3.21 -37.14 -15.11
N ASN A 13 4.37 -36.60 -14.95
CA ASN A 13 4.76 -35.90 -13.75
C ASN A 13 3.91 -34.64 -13.63
N LYS A 14 2.90 -34.70 -12.81
CA LYS A 14 1.99 -33.57 -12.55
C LYS A 14 2.11 -33.05 -11.11
N THR A 15 3.16 -33.34 -10.43
CA THR A 15 3.21 -33.00 -9.01
C THR A 15 4.08 -31.80 -8.71
N THR A 16 4.76 -31.24 -9.69
CA THR A 16 5.72 -30.17 -9.43
C THR A 16 5.19 -28.78 -9.77
N SER A 17 4.06 -28.68 -10.45
CA SER A 17 3.53 -27.39 -10.89
C SER A 17 2.64 -26.68 -9.87
N GLN A 18 2.17 -27.37 -8.85
CA GLN A 18 1.22 -26.76 -7.92
C GLN A 18 1.87 -26.05 -6.72
N GLN A 19 3.11 -26.30 -6.43
CA GLN A 19 3.78 -25.60 -5.34
C GLN A 19 4.38 -24.25 -5.73
N THR A 20 4.60 -24.04 -7.01
CA THR A 20 5.17 -22.77 -7.49
C THR A 20 4.11 -21.68 -7.62
N GLU A 21 2.87 -22.04 -7.86
CA GLU A 21 1.79 -21.05 -7.99
C GLU A 21 1.36 -20.45 -6.64
N SER A 22 1.45 -21.19 -5.57
CA SER A 22 1.08 -20.66 -4.24
C SER A 22 2.07 -19.61 -3.73
N GLN A 23 3.32 -19.71 -4.10
CA GLN A 23 4.34 -18.72 -3.67
C GLN A 23 4.30 -17.44 -4.50
N THR A 24 3.84 -17.54 -5.73
CA THR A 24 3.72 -16.38 -6.61
C THR A 24 2.51 -15.52 -6.23
N GLN A 25 1.47 -16.10 -5.68
CA GLN A 25 0.29 -15.34 -5.25
C GLN A 25 0.51 -14.55 -3.96
N GLU A 26 1.30 -15.03 -3.03
CA GLU A 26 1.66 -14.25 -1.84
C GLU A 26 2.54 -13.05 -2.16
N LYS A 27 3.39 -13.16 -3.16
CA LYS A 27 4.24 -12.05 -3.60
C LYS A 27 3.46 -11.00 -4.39
N GLN A 28 2.40 -11.39 -5.09
CA GLN A 28 1.56 -10.45 -5.84
C GLN A 28 0.63 -9.62 -4.95
N THR A 29 0.23 -10.12 -3.80
CA THR A 29 -0.67 -9.39 -2.90
C THR A 29 0.00 -8.19 -2.22
N VAL A 30 1.31 -8.16 -2.17
CA VAL A 30 2.07 -7.05 -1.55
C VAL A 30 2.50 -6.00 -2.57
N THR A 31 2.58 -6.34 -3.85
CA THR A 31 3.15 -5.45 -4.88
C THR A 31 2.17 -4.89 -5.89
N THR A 32 0.99 -5.46 -6.01
CA THR A 32 -0.05 -4.90 -6.88
C THR A 32 -1.09 -4.19 -6.04
N ALA A 33 -0.83 -2.93 -5.70
CA ALA A 33 -1.88 -2.04 -5.28
C ALA A 33 -2.95 -2.03 -6.37
N ASP A 34 -4.18 -2.42 -6.04
CA ASP A 34 -5.31 -2.29 -6.94
C ASP A 34 -5.38 -0.82 -7.41
N ALA A 35 -5.21 -0.59 -8.71
CA ALA A 35 -5.21 0.74 -9.30
C ALA A 35 -6.52 1.50 -9.10
N SER A 36 -7.58 0.85 -8.63
CA SER A 36 -8.87 1.45 -8.30
C SER A 36 -8.95 1.94 -6.85
N VAL A 37 -8.01 1.57 -6.00
CA VAL A 37 -7.95 1.94 -4.58
C VAL A 37 -7.11 3.19 -4.38
N ILE A 38 -7.62 4.12 -3.58
CA ILE A 38 -6.89 5.29 -3.15
C ILE A 38 -6.25 4.97 -1.81
N ASN A 39 -4.94 5.04 -1.76
CA ASN A 39 -4.17 4.80 -0.56
C ASN A 39 -3.63 6.13 -0.01
N VAL A 40 -3.88 6.37 1.26
CA VAL A 40 -3.26 7.45 2.01
C VAL A 40 -2.16 6.84 2.85
N TYR A 41 -0.93 6.98 2.36
CA TYR A 41 0.26 6.44 3.02
C TYR A 41 0.84 7.46 3.99
N TYR A 42 1.00 7.05 5.23
CA TYR A 42 1.78 7.79 6.20
C TYR A 42 3.07 7.04 6.53
N PHE A 43 4.18 7.56 6.05
CA PHE A 43 5.51 7.02 6.31
C PHE A 43 6.11 7.64 7.56
N HIS A 44 6.66 6.82 8.43
CA HIS A 44 7.38 7.26 9.62
C HIS A 44 8.50 6.28 10.00
N GLY A 45 9.49 6.76 10.75
CA GLY A 45 10.52 5.92 11.33
C GLY A 45 10.19 5.47 12.75
N LYS A 46 11.16 4.83 13.41
CA LYS A 46 11.03 4.38 14.80
C LYS A 46 10.82 5.52 15.78
N GLN A 47 11.52 6.63 15.56
CA GLN A 47 11.39 7.82 16.40
C GLN A 47 10.27 8.70 15.86
N ARG A 48 9.34 9.01 16.74
CA ARG A 48 8.17 9.80 16.38
C ARG A 48 8.13 11.08 17.21
N CYS A 49 8.20 12.21 16.52
CA CYS A 49 8.01 13.52 17.13
C CYS A 49 6.51 13.81 17.38
N LYS A 50 6.22 14.81 18.21
CA LYS A 50 4.83 15.21 18.49
C LYS A 50 4.04 15.54 17.21
N THR A 51 4.64 16.30 16.29
CA THR A 51 4.03 16.63 15.00
C THR A 51 3.88 15.39 14.13
N CYS A 52 4.85 14.47 14.14
CA CYS A 52 4.78 13.21 13.41
C CYS A 52 3.55 12.40 13.83
N ILE A 53 3.33 12.28 15.12
CA ILE A 53 2.16 11.57 15.67
C ILE A 53 0.87 12.27 15.25
N ALA A 54 0.81 13.59 15.37
CA ALA A 54 -0.36 14.37 15.01
C ALA A 54 -0.75 14.24 13.52
N VAL A 55 0.24 14.22 12.62
CA VAL A 55 0.01 14.00 11.18
C VAL A 55 -0.62 12.62 10.95
N GLY A 56 -0.03 11.57 11.51
CA GLY A 56 -0.52 10.21 11.35
C GLY A 56 -1.93 10.01 11.91
N ASP A 57 -2.15 10.46 13.14
CA ASP A 57 -3.44 10.33 13.82
C ASP A 57 -4.54 11.10 13.09
N LEU A 58 -4.26 12.32 12.66
CA LEU A 58 -5.23 13.14 11.93
C LEU A 58 -5.56 12.57 10.55
N ALA A 59 -4.56 12.12 9.82
CA ALA A 59 -4.77 11.48 8.53
C ALA A 59 -5.61 10.20 8.66
N LYS A 60 -5.26 9.34 9.63
CA LYS A 60 -6.01 8.14 9.93
C LYS A 60 -7.46 8.46 10.28
N LYS A 61 -7.67 9.36 11.24
CA LYS A 61 -9.01 9.79 11.67
C LYS A 61 -9.83 10.35 10.51
N THR A 62 -9.25 11.22 9.69
CA THR A 62 -9.93 11.82 8.55
C THR A 62 -10.43 10.75 7.58
N ILE A 63 -9.60 9.75 7.26
CA ILE A 63 -9.99 8.68 6.34
C ILE A 63 -11.03 7.77 6.97
N GLU A 64 -10.84 7.34 8.21
CA GLU A 64 -11.77 6.43 8.89
C GLU A 64 -13.16 7.05 9.12
N GLU A 65 -13.23 8.34 9.43
CA GLU A 65 -14.50 9.02 9.65
C GLU A 65 -15.19 9.43 8.35
N THR A 66 -14.43 9.96 7.37
CA THR A 66 -15.02 10.50 6.14
C THR A 66 -15.41 9.40 5.16
N TYR A 67 -14.62 8.33 5.10
CA TYR A 67 -14.79 7.25 4.13
C TYR A 67 -15.16 5.92 4.78
N ALA A 68 -15.81 5.95 5.93
CA ALA A 68 -16.30 4.76 6.60
C ALA A 68 -17.13 3.88 5.66
N GLY A 69 -16.83 2.60 5.60
CA GLY A 69 -17.50 1.65 4.71
C GLY A 69 -17.09 1.72 3.23
N ASN A 70 -16.24 2.68 2.85
CA ASN A 70 -15.70 2.76 1.50
C ASN A 70 -14.38 2.00 1.40
N ASN A 71 -14.42 0.78 0.87
CA ASN A 71 -13.25 -0.07 0.71
C ASN A 71 -12.27 0.39 -0.39
N LYS A 72 -12.60 1.46 -1.12
CA LYS A 72 -11.76 2.06 -2.15
C LYS A 72 -10.86 3.19 -1.63
N VAL A 73 -11.01 3.57 -0.38
CA VAL A 73 -10.16 4.56 0.28
C VAL A 73 -9.56 3.93 1.53
N LYS A 74 -8.24 3.91 1.62
CA LYS A 74 -7.53 3.25 2.72
C LYS A 74 -6.45 4.14 3.31
N PHE A 75 -6.34 4.11 4.63
CA PHE A 75 -5.18 4.64 5.34
C PHE A 75 -4.18 3.51 5.58
N ILE A 76 -2.93 3.74 5.24
CA ILE A 76 -1.84 2.77 5.40
C ILE A 76 -0.69 3.44 6.14
N GLU A 77 -0.44 2.97 7.34
CA GLU A 77 0.73 3.37 8.12
C GLU A 77 1.94 2.55 7.68
N VAL A 78 3.03 3.24 7.35
CA VAL A 78 4.25 2.63 6.83
C VAL A 78 5.42 2.95 7.75
N ASP A 79 5.83 2.00 8.57
CA ASP A 79 7.07 2.08 9.35
C ASP A 79 8.26 1.76 8.43
N THR A 80 9.02 2.78 8.10
CA THR A 80 10.16 2.68 7.17
C THR A 80 11.31 1.81 7.69
N SER A 81 11.28 1.42 8.96
CA SER A 81 12.26 0.49 9.53
C SER A 81 11.98 -0.97 9.22
N HIS A 82 10.80 -1.27 8.70
CA HIS A 82 10.40 -2.62 8.32
C HIS A 82 10.67 -2.89 6.84
N LYS A 83 11.51 -3.86 6.56
CA LYS A 83 11.91 -4.27 5.19
C LYS A 83 10.75 -4.59 4.26
N LYS A 84 9.62 -5.02 4.79
CA LYS A 84 8.42 -5.29 3.98
C LYS A 84 7.91 -4.06 3.22
N PHE A 85 8.32 -2.88 3.63
CA PHE A 85 7.93 -1.61 3.00
C PHE A 85 9.02 -0.98 2.12
N ASP A 86 10.16 -1.65 1.95
CA ASP A 86 11.27 -1.11 1.15
C ASP A 86 10.83 -0.71 -0.27
N ASP A 87 9.96 -1.50 -0.90
CA ASP A 87 9.45 -1.19 -2.24
C ASP A 87 8.62 0.11 -2.26
N LEU A 88 7.80 0.35 -1.23
CA LEU A 88 7.03 1.59 -1.10
C LEU A 88 7.92 2.79 -0.80
N VAL A 89 8.88 2.62 0.09
CA VAL A 89 9.86 3.65 0.43
C VAL A 89 10.66 4.07 -0.81
N ASN A 90 11.10 3.10 -1.59
CA ASN A 90 11.85 3.36 -2.83
C ASN A 90 10.96 3.97 -3.92
N LYS A 91 9.73 3.48 -4.08
CA LYS A 91 8.78 3.99 -5.08
C LYS A 91 8.50 5.48 -4.89
N TYR A 92 8.34 5.91 -3.65
CA TYR A 92 8.02 7.30 -3.31
C TYR A 92 9.22 8.12 -2.85
N GLU A 93 10.43 7.55 -2.92
CA GLU A 93 11.70 8.20 -2.55
C GLU A 93 11.65 8.84 -1.14
N VAL A 94 11.04 8.13 -0.19
CA VAL A 94 10.82 8.63 1.17
C VAL A 94 12.12 8.54 1.98
N SER A 95 12.59 9.68 2.47
CA SER A 95 13.80 9.76 3.31
C SER A 95 13.50 9.75 4.81
N TRP A 96 12.36 10.32 5.22
CA TRP A 96 11.96 10.47 6.62
C TRP A 96 10.50 10.12 6.81
N ASN A 97 9.71 11.15 7.18
CA ASN A 97 8.26 11.06 7.25
C ASN A 97 7.66 11.60 5.96
N ALA A 98 6.56 11.01 5.53
CA ALA A 98 5.83 11.51 4.38
C ALA A 98 4.34 11.20 4.52
N LEU A 99 3.51 12.08 3.99
CA LEU A 99 2.09 11.84 3.79
C LEU A 99 1.80 11.93 2.30
N ILE A 100 1.48 10.78 1.70
CA ILE A 100 1.32 10.62 0.26
C ILE A 100 -0.04 10.01 -0.03
N ILE A 101 -0.78 10.61 -0.96
CA ILE A 101 -2.07 10.13 -1.43
C ILE A 101 -1.91 9.64 -2.86
N ALA A 102 -2.25 8.38 -3.10
CA ALA A 102 -2.01 7.72 -4.38
C ALA A 102 -3.18 6.85 -4.83
N LYS A 103 -3.45 6.91 -6.14
CA LYS A 103 -4.30 5.97 -6.87
C LYS A 103 -3.54 5.49 -8.09
N GLY A 104 -3.04 4.25 -8.07
CA GLY A 104 -2.11 3.78 -9.09
C GLY A 104 -0.87 4.68 -9.17
N ASP A 105 -0.57 5.20 -10.34
CA ASP A 105 0.57 6.10 -10.57
C ASP A 105 0.25 7.58 -10.33
N ASN A 106 -1.01 7.91 -10.07
CA ASN A 106 -1.43 9.26 -9.72
C ASN A 106 -1.24 9.49 -8.22
N SER A 107 -0.15 10.12 -7.85
CA SER A 107 0.17 10.41 -6.46
C SER A 107 0.48 11.87 -6.22
N ILE A 108 0.28 12.28 -4.97
CA ILE A 108 0.70 13.59 -4.47
C ILE A 108 1.33 13.44 -3.09
N ASP A 109 2.45 14.12 -2.90
CA ASP A 109 3.09 14.28 -1.61
C ASP A 109 2.62 15.60 -0.98
N ILE A 110 1.96 15.49 0.17
CA ILE A 110 1.47 16.65 0.95
C ILE A 110 2.17 16.76 2.31
N THR A 111 3.36 16.19 2.42
CA THR A 111 4.13 16.14 3.68
C THR A 111 4.34 17.54 4.28
N GLU A 112 4.79 18.48 3.47
CA GLU A 112 5.05 19.84 3.94
C GLU A 112 3.81 20.49 4.54
N GLN A 113 2.69 20.44 3.81
CA GLN A 113 1.42 20.99 4.27
C GLN A 113 0.88 20.26 5.51
N ALA A 114 1.09 18.93 5.56
CA ALA A 114 0.68 18.12 6.70
C ALA A 114 1.42 18.53 7.97
N PHE A 115 2.73 18.65 7.91
CA PHE A 115 3.54 19.04 9.06
C PHE A 115 3.31 20.49 9.49
N ALA A 116 3.04 21.38 8.55
CA ALA A 116 2.72 22.79 8.85
C ALA A 116 1.38 22.96 9.58
N ASN A 117 0.41 22.07 9.35
CA ASN A 117 -0.98 22.27 9.79
C ASN A 117 -1.45 21.31 10.88
N ALA A 118 -0.84 20.14 11.04
CA ALA A 118 -1.36 19.08 11.90
C ALA A 118 -1.65 19.51 13.35
N LEU A 119 -0.82 20.37 13.92
CA LEU A 119 -0.99 20.85 15.30
C LEU A 119 -1.82 22.13 15.40
N ASN A 120 -1.61 23.06 14.49
CA ASN A 120 -2.15 24.42 14.62
C ASN A 120 -3.43 24.64 13.81
N ASN A 121 -3.59 23.93 12.70
CA ASN A 121 -4.73 24.07 11.79
C ASN A 121 -5.21 22.70 11.31
N PRO A 122 -5.64 21.80 12.22
CA PRO A 122 -5.97 20.42 11.86
C PRO A 122 -7.08 20.32 10.80
N ASP A 123 -8.02 21.24 10.81
CA ASP A 123 -9.11 21.26 9.83
C ASP A 123 -8.59 21.52 8.41
N VAL A 124 -7.57 22.38 8.27
CA VAL A 124 -6.92 22.67 6.98
C VAL A 124 -6.29 21.41 6.42
N LEU A 125 -5.60 20.63 7.25
CA LEU A 125 -5.01 19.36 6.81
C LEU A 125 -6.08 18.33 6.49
N SER A 126 -7.09 18.19 7.33
CA SER A 126 -8.22 17.27 7.07
C SER A 126 -8.92 17.59 5.74
N ASP A 127 -9.18 18.87 5.46
CA ASP A 127 -9.82 19.30 4.21
C ASP A 127 -8.91 19.07 2.99
N LEU A 128 -7.61 19.29 3.14
CA LEU A 128 -6.64 18.98 2.08
C LEU A 128 -6.62 17.48 1.75
N ILE A 129 -6.58 16.63 2.76
CA ILE A 129 -6.64 15.17 2.56
C ILE A 129 -7.92 14.78 1.81
N LYS A 130 -9.08 15.27 2.26
CA LYS A 130 -10.37 15.01 1.60
C LYS A 130 -10.39 15.48 0.15
N LYS A 131 -9.89 16.68 -0.11
CA LYS A 131 -9.77 17.25 -1.46
C LYS A 131 -8.95 16.34 -2.37
N GLU A 132 -7.76 15.94 -1.93
CA GLU A 132 -6.86 15.13 -2.75
C GLU A 132 -7.39 13.71 -2.99
N VAL A 133 -8.05 13.12 -1.99
CA VAL A 133 -8.75 11.84 -2.14
C VAL A 133 -9.89 11.97 -3.16
N ASN A 134 -10.74 12.98 -3.02
CA ASN A 134 -11.89 13.17 -3.90
C ASN A 134 -11.50 13.44 -5.36
N GLN A 135 -10.41 14.17 -5.59
CA GLN A 135 -9.88 14.41 -6.93
C GLN A 135 -9.45 13.10 -7.61
N ARG A 136 -8.94 12.14 -6.85
CA ARG A 136 -8.53 10.82 -7.36
C ARG A 136 -9.68 9.82 -7.45
N ALA A 137 -10.76 10.08 -6.74
CA ALA A 137 -11.96 9.27 -6.80
C ALA A 137 -12.80 9.49 -8.07
N SER A 138 -12.61 10.63 -8.69
CA SER A 138 -13.37 11.04 -9.90
C SER A 138 -12.91 10.33 -11.15
#